data_9a5a6d6d5c23b3eea9bd4e24282e0782
#
_entry.id   9a5a6d6d5c23b3eea9bd4e24282e0782
#
_cell.length_a   1.000
_cell.length_b   1.000
_cell.length_c   1.000
_cell.angle_alpha   90.00
_cell.angle_beta   90.00
_cell.angle_gamma   90.00
#
_symmetry.space_group_name_H-M   'P 1'
#
loop_
_entity.id
_entity.type
_entity.pdbx_description
1 polymer ?
#
loop_
_entity_poly.entity_id
_entity_poly.type
_entity_poly.pdbx_seq_one_letter_code
_entity_poly.pdbx_strand_id
1 'polypeptide(L)' 'MKKQKVMMIKDFFSADGALHAGEKVIIESESPDHYRVQSDMGRLFVIPKHIIKIIA' A
#
# COMPACT_ATOMS: atom_id res chain seq x y z
N MET A 1 4.44 -0.27 17.92
CA MET A 1 5.09 0.22 16.71
C MET A 1 4.12 1.06 15.91
N LYS A 2 4.62 2.14 15.35
CA LYS A 2 3.80 3.01 14.52
C LYS A 2 3.68 2.43 13.12
N LYS A 3 2.45 2.33 12.63
CA LYS A 3 2.20 1.99 11.25
C LYS A 3 2.03 3.27 10.46
N GLN A 4 2.62 3.32 9.27
CA GLN A 4 2.63 4.52 8.47
C GLN A 4 1.51 4.46 7.43
N LYS A 5 0.72 5.53 7.36
CA LYS A 5 -0.33 5.66 6.36
C LYS A 5 0.24 6.28 5.09
N VAL A 6 -0.09 5.70 3.97
CA VAL A 6 0.37 6.19 2.67
C VAL A 6 -0.79 6.21 1.70
N MET A 7 -0.61 6.90 0.59
CA MET A 7 -1.62 7.00 -0.45
C MET A 7 -1.11 6.39 -1.74
N MET A 8 -1.97 5.62 -2.40
CA MET A 8 -1.65 5.08 -3.72
C MET A 8 -1.64 6.22 -4.74
N ILE A 9 -0.60 6.29 -5.56
CA ILE A 9 -0.54 7.28 -6.64
C ILE A 9 -0.81 6.66 -8.00
N LYS A 10 -0.89 5.33 -8.07
CA LYS A 10 -1.25 4.60 -9.28
C LYS A 10 -2.12 3.41 -8.90
N ASP A 11 -2.92 2.95 -9.85
CA ASP A 11 -3.69 1.74 -9.64
C ASP A 11 -2.77 0.53 -9.56
N PHE A 12 -3.15 -0.44 -8.74
CA PHE A 12 -2.41 -1.70 -8.59
C PHE A 12 -3.41 -2.84 -8.59
N PHE A 13 -3.14 -3.84 -9.42
CA PHE A 13 -4.02 -5.01 -9.55
C PHE A 13 -3.25 -6.29 -9.24
N SER A 14 -3.88 -7.17 -8.48
CA SER A 14 -3.28 -8.45 -8.14
C SER A 14 -4.38 -9.50 -8.00
N ALA A 15 -3.96 -10.75 -7.76
CA ALA A 15 -4.90 -11.84 -7.55
C ALA A 15 -5.78 -11.63 -6.31
N ASP A 16 -5.29 -10.85 -5.35
CA ASP A 16 -6.02 -10.59 -4.11
C ASP A 16 -7.01 -9.44 -4.22
N GLY A 17 -6.98 -8.70 -5.33
CA GLY A 17 -7.85 -7.57 -5.53
C GLY A 17 -7.13 -6.41 -6.18
N ALA A 18 -7.66 -5.20 -5.98
CA ALA A 18 -7.11 -4.00 -6.59
C ALA A 18 -7.03 -2.86 -5.59
N LEU A 19 -6.01 -2.02 -5.77
CA LEU A 19 -5.88 -0.74 -5.08
C LEU A 19 -5.89 0.34 -6.14
N HIS A 20 -6.64 1.40 -5.91
CA HIS A 20 -6.80 2.47 -6.89
C HIS A 20 -6.04 3.73 -6.46
N ALA A 21 -5.62 4.52 -7.43
CA ALA A 21 -4.97 5.79 -7.16
C ALA A 21 -5.84 6.65 -6.23
N GLY A 22 -5.21 7.28 -5.23
CA GLY A 22 -5.92 8.07 -4.24
C GLY A 22 -6.38 7.28 -3.02
N GLU A 23 -6.29 5.96 -3.09
CA GLU A 23 -6.70 5.11 -1.98
C GLU A 23 -5.62 5.10 -0.89
N LYS A 24 -6.04 5.14 0.37
CA LYS A 24 -5.11 5.18 1.50
C LYS A 24 -4.95 3.79 2.08
N VAL A 25 -3.72 3.42 2.36
CA VAL A 25 -3.38 2.13 2.93
C VAL A 25 -2.35 2.32 4.04
N ILE A 26 -2.17 1.28 4.85
CA ILE A 26 -1.24 1.32 5.98
C ILE A 26 -0.10 0.36 5.70
N ILE A 27 1.14 0.83 5.87
CA ILE A 27 2.30 -0.03 5.70
C ILE A 27 2.42 -0.97 6.90
N GLU A 28 2.42 -2.27 6.62
CA GLU A 28 2.59 -3.29 7.65
C GLU A 28 4.05 -3.68 7.80
N SER A 29 4.78 -3.75 6.68
CA SER A 29 6.21 -4.06 6.70
C SER A 29 6.85 -3.53 5.45
N GLU A 30 8.18 -3.44 5.47
CA GLU A 30 8.95 -2.89 4.38
C GLU A 30 10.01 -3.89 3.92
N SER A 31 10.16 -4.02 2.61
CA SER A 31 11.25 -4.76 1.96
C SER A 31 12.06 -3.77 1.12
N PRO A 32 13.26 -4.17 0.63
CA PRO A 32 14.08 -3.24 -0.15
C PRO A 32 13.38 -2.67 -1.38
N ASP A 33 12.52 -3.45 -2.04
CA ASP A 33 11.90 -3.06 -3.31
C ASP A 33 10.42 -2.78 -3.20
N HIS A 34 9.77 -3.15 -2.09
CA HIS A 34 8.32 -3.02 -2.01
C HIS A 34 7.86 -2.93 -0.56
N TYR A 35 6.57 -2.63 -0.40
CA TYR A 35 5.93 -2.57 0.90
C TYR A 35 4.83 -3.62 0.98
N ARG A 36 4.63 -4.17 2.17
CA ARG A 36 3.41 -4.91 2.48
C ARG A 36 2.45 -3.94 3.15
N VAL A 37 1.29 -3.75 2.53
CA VAL A 37 0.31 -2.77 3.00
C VAL A 37 -1.01 -3.45 3.29
N GLN A 38 -1.81 -2.83 4.15
CA GLN A 38 -3.15 -3.29 4.48
C GLN A 38 -4.15 -2.25 4.02
N SER A 39 -5.15 -2.69 3.26
CA SER A 39 -6.22 -1.81 2.79
C SER A 39 -7.26 -1.58 3.89
N ASP A 40 -8.20 -0.66 3.64
CA ASP A 40 -9.29 -0.39 4.58
C ASP A 40 -10.14 -1.61 4.87
N MET A 41 -10.20 -2.54 3.94
CA MET A 41 -10.98 -3.76 4.11
C MET A 41 -10.22 -4.87 4.80
N GLY A 42 -8.98 -4.58 5.25
CA GLY A 42 -8.17 -5.55 5.96
C GLY A 42 -7.37 -6.49 5.07
N ARG A 43 -7.39 -6.30 3.77
CA ARG A 43 -6.64 -7.14 2.84
C ARG A 43 -5.18 -6.69 2.78
N LEU A 44 -4.28 -7.66 2.68
CA LEU A 44 -2.85 -7.39 2.57
C LEU A 44 -2.41 -7.46 1.12
N PHE A 45 -1.59 -6.49 0.73
CA PHE A 45 -1.02 -6.42 -0.62
C PHE A 45 0.47 -6.19 -0.51
N VAL A 46 1.21 -6.71 -1.48
CA VAL A 46 2.64 -6.41 -1.64
C VAL A 46 2.78 -5.57 -2.89
N ILE A 47 3.22 -4.32 -2.72
CA ILE A 47 3.24 -3.35 -3.82
C ILE A 47 4.63 -2.72 -3.97
N PRO A 48 5.00 -2.31 -5.20
CA PRO A 48 6.25 -1.58 -5.41
C PRO A 48 6.24 -0.23 -4.69
N LYS A 49 7.41 0.20 -4.24
CA LYS A 49 7.51 1.46 -3.50
C LYS A 49 7.17 2.68 -4.33
N HIS A 50 7.39 2.62 -5.65
CA HIS A 50 7.25 3.79 -6.51
C HIS A 50 5.78 4.18 -6.79
N ILE A 51 4.82 3.36 -6.40
CA ILE A 51 3.41 3.65 -6.66
C ILE A 51 2.67 4.19 -5.44
N ILE A 52 3.39 4.53 -4.39
CA ILE A 52 2.78 5.12 -3.20
C ILE A 52 3.48 6.43 -2.85
N LYS A 53 2.76 7.24 -2.08
CA LYS A 53 3.27 8.50 -1.54
C LYS A 53 3.03 8.51 -0.04
N ILE A 54 4.07 8.84 0.71
CA ILE A 54 3.95 8.95 2.16
C ILE A 54 3.29 10.29 2.48
N ILE A 55 2.21 10.23 3.26
CA ILE A 55 1.39 11.42 3.54
C ILE A 55 1.37 11.80 5.01
N ALA A 56 2.01 11.04 5.87
CA ALA A 56 1.99 11.35 7.29
C ALA A 56 3.27 12.01 7.73
#